data_2c7c327b0a6dee42b99b6171e3377422
#
_entry.id   2c7c327b0a6dee42b99b6171e3377422
#
_cell.length_a   1.000
_cell.length_b   1.000
_cell.length_c   1.000
_cell.angle_alpha   90.00
_cell.angle_beta   90.00
_cell.angle_gamma   90.00
#
_symmetry.space_group_name_H-M   'P 1'
#
loop_
_entity.id
_entity.type
_entity.pdbx_description
1 polymer ?
#
loop_
_entity_poly.entity_id
_entity_poly.type
_entity_poly.pdbx_seq_one_letter_code
_entity_poly.pdbx_strand_id
1 'polypeptide(L)'
;MKFLYDFFPILLFFVAYKLGGIYVATGVAMIAATIQISYGWFIKKKVENMHWISAGLILLFGGMTLILHDPLFIMWKPTILNWLFALAFAGSAFMGSKPLVQRMMEHVLAVPNPIWRRVNWAWVLFFIISGVANIYVAYNFSQDAWVNFKLFGLMGMTFVFMILQGIYLARYAENTEEVVADNANDTDQIR
;
A
#
# COMPACT_ATOMS: atom_id res chain seq x y z
N MET A 1 29.28 -22.70 -21.84
CA MET A 1 28.21 -22.20 -22.71
C MET A 1 26.83 -22.07 -22.01
N LYS A 2 26.58 -22.79 -20.89
CA LYS A 2 25.31 -22.72 -20.16
C LYS A 2 25.09 -21.31 -19.55
N PHE A 3 26.11 -20.73 -18.94
CA PHE A 3 26.08 -19.41 -18.33
C PHE A 3 25.68 -18.30 -19.33
N LEU A 4 26.23 -18.29 -20.54
CA LEU A 4 25.89 -17.28 -21.53
C LEU A 4 24.42 -17.41 -22.00
N TYR A 5 23.91 -18.64 -22.04
CA TYR A 5 22.50 -18.89 -22.38
C TYR A 5 21.56 -18.37 -21.28
N ASP A 6 21.92 -18.58 -20.03
CA ASP A 6 21.10 -18.18 -18.89
C ASP A 6 21.03 -16.65 -18.73
N PHE A 7 22.14 -15.96 -19.04
CA PHE A 7 22.24 -14.50 -18.95
C PHE A 7 21.85 -13.74 -20.22
N PHE A 8 21.53 -14.45 -21.30
CA PHE A 8 21.25 -13.86 -22.63
C PHE A 8 20.16 -12.77 -22.58
N PRO A 9 18.98 -12.95 -21.93
CA PRO A 9 17.96 -11.90 -21.85
C PRO A 9 18.44 -10.66 -21.10
N ILE A 10 19.28 -10.85 -20.07
CA ILE A 10 19.83 -9.77 -19.24
C ILE A 10 20.84 -8.96 -20.05
N LEU A 11 21.72 -9.61 -20.80
CA LEU A 11 22.69 -8.93 -21.66
C LEU A 11 22.00 -8.09 -22.73
N LEU A 12 20.97 -8.64 -23.36
CA LEU A 12 20.18 -7.90 -24.36
C LEU A 12 19.41 -6.74 -23.74
N PHE A 13 18.92 -6.88 -22.52
CA PHE A 13 18.31 -5.79 -21.76
C PHE A 13 19.26 -4.62 -21.58
N PHE A 14 20.50 -4.85 -21.13
CA PHE A 14 21.48 -3.77 -20.92
C PHE A 14 21.90 -3.10 -22.22
N VAL A 15 22.09 -3.84 -23.30
CA VAL A 15 22.40 -3.26 -24.60
C VAL A 15 21.25 -2.40 -25.11
N ALA A 16 20.04 -2.91 -25.05
CA ALA A 16 18.84 -2.21 -25.48
C ALA A 16 18.55 -0.98 -24.59
N TYR A 17 18.87 -1.05 -23.30
CA TYR A 17 18.73 0.06 -22.38
C TYR A 17 19.59 1.26 -22.77
N LYS A 18 20.85 1.01 -23.18
CA LYS A 18 21.74 2.08 -23.65
C LYS A 18 21.29 2.70 -24.98
N LEU A 19 20.59 1.94 -25.82
CA LEU A 19 20.16 2.39 -27.15
C LEU A 19 18.79 3.08 -27.17
N GLY A 20 17.86 2.62 -26.32
CA GLY A 20 16.45 3.05 -26.41
C GLY A 20 15.73 3.22 -25.07
N GLY A 21 16.48 3.23 -23.95
CA GLY A 21 15.90 3.42 -22.61
C GLY A 21 15.17 2.19 -22.07
N ILE A 22 14.53 2.35 -20.92
CA ILE A 22 13.97 1.27 -20.10
C ILE A 22 12.86 0.48 -20.84
N TYR A 23 12.06 1.14 -21.63
CA TYR A 23 10.92 0.51 -22.30
C TYR A 23 11.34 -0.39 -23.45
N VAL A 24 12.28 0.09 -24.28
CA VAL A 24 12.87 -0.72 -25.36
C VAL A 24 13.60 -1.92 -24.76
N ALA A 25 14.40 -1.70 -23.72
CA ALA A 25 15.10 -2.75 -23.00
C ALA A 25 14.14 -3.83 -22.45
N THR A 26 13.05 -3.41 -21.83
CA THR A 26 12.03 -4.32 -21.28
C THR A 26 11.39 -5.15 -22.39
N GLY A 27 10.99 -4.53 -23.50
CA GLY A 27 10.44 -5.24 -24.66
C GLY A 27 11.42 -6.27 -25.23
N VAL A 28 12.69 -5.88 -25.40
CA VAL A 28 13.76 -6.77 -25.88
C VAL A 28 13.99 -7.95 -24.92
N ALA A 29 14.01 -7.70 -23.61
CA ALA A 29 14.17 -8.76 -22.61
C ALA A 29 13.00 -9.75 -22.61
N MET A 30 11.75 -9.27 -22.78
CA MET A 30 10.56 -10.10 -22.89
C MET A 30 10.61 -10.99 -24.13
N ILE A 31 10.99 -10.43 -25.27
CA ILE A 31 11.16 -11.19 -26.53
C ILE A 31 12.26 -12.23 -26.36
N ALA A 32 13.41 -11.85 -25.80
CA ALA A 32 14.54 -12.75 -25.59
C ALA A 32 14.17 -13.90 -24.63
N ALA A 33 13.46 -13.63 -23.54
CA ALA A 33 13.01 -14.66 -22.60
C ALA A 33 12.00 -15.61 -23.26
N THR A 34 11.10 -15.10 -24.09
CA THR A 34 10.13 -15.92 -24.84
C THR A 34 10.84 -16.83 -25.87
N ILE A 35 11.80 -16.28 -26.61
CA ILE A 35 12.62 -17.07 -27.56
C ILE A 35 13.42 -18.14 -26.82
N GLN A 36 14.00 -17.82 -25.67
CA GLN A 36 14.79 -18.74 -24.86
C GLN A 36 13.95 -19.95 -24.40
N ILE A 37 12.75 -19.70 -23.87
CA ILE A 37 11.84 -20.80 -23.51
C ILE A 37 11.39 -21.60 -24.68
N SER A 38 10.98 -20.94 -25.78
CA SER A 38 10.53 -21.60 -27.00
C SER A 38 11.63 -22.50 -27.56
N TYR A 39 12.86 -22.02 -27.62
CA TYR A 39 14.01 -22.81 -28.05
C TYR A 39 14.27 -24.03 -27.15
N GLY A 40 14.23 -23.83 -25.83
CA GLY A 40 14.36 -24.90 -24.84
C GLY A 40 13.27 -25.96 -24.96
N TRP A 41 12.03 -25.53 -25.19
CA TRP A 41 10.87 -26.40 -25.30
C TRP A 41 10.88 -27.21 -26.63
N PHE A 42 11.06 -26.54 -27.78
CA PHE A 42 10.93 -27.16 -29.07
C PHE A 42 12.20 -27.94 -29.51
N ILE A 43 13.38 -27.42 -29.19
CA ILE A 43 14.64 -27.98 -29.69
C ILE A 43 15.33 -28.87 -28.67
N LYS A 44 15.48 -28.43 -27.43
CA LYS A 44 16.14 -29.21 -26.37
C LYS A 44 15.20 -30.16 -25.65
N LYS A 45 13.88 -30.05 -25.84
CA LYS A 45 12.82 -30.81 -25.16
C LYS A 45 12.99 -30.87 -23.65
N LYS A 46 13.74 -29.94 -23.08
CA LYS A 46 14.03 -29.84 -21.66
C LYS A 46 14.26 -28.37 -21.29
N VAL A 47 13.35 -27.80 -20.48
CA VAL A 47 13.47 -26.46 -19.93
C VAL A 47 13.57 -26.61 -18.40
N GLU A 48 14.61 -26.06 -17.80
CA GLU A 48 14.77 -26.08 -16.36
C GLU A 48 13.69 -25.18 -15.71
N ASN A 49 13.15 -25.57 -14.55
CA ASN A 49 12.10 -24.82 -13.83
C ASN A 49 12.51 -23.35 -13.58
N MET A 50 13.81 -23.12 -13.40
CA MET A 50 14.36 -21.78 -13.20
C MET A 50 14.10 -20.85 -14.40
N HIS A 51 14.17 -21.36 -15.64
CA HIS A 51 13.88 -20.56 -16.83
C HIS A 51 12.40 -20.21 -16.95
N TRP A 52 11.49 -21.11 -16.55
CA TRP A 52 10.05 -20.84 -16.50
C TRP A 52 9.74 -19.75 -15.49
N ILE A 53 10.33 -19.81 -14.28
CA ILE A 53 10.15 -18.80 -13.23
C ILE A 53 10.71 -17.46 -13.70
N SER A 54 11.94 -17.43 -14.22
CA SER A 54 12.59 -16.20 -14.68
C SER A 54 11.82 -15.54 -15.82
N ALA A 55 11.37 -16.30 -16.80
CA ALA A 55 10.58 -15.74 -17.89
C ALA A 55 9.18 -15.32 -17.45
N GLY A 56 8.54 -16.06 -16.56
CA GLY A 56 7.28 -15.65 -15.94
C GLY A 56 7.41 -14.29 -15.24
N LEU A 57 8.47 -14.10 -14.46
CA LEU A 57 8.77 -12.83 -13.81
C LEU A 57 9.08 -11.71 -14.84
N ILE A 58 9.91 -11.99 -15.85
CA ILE A 58 10.22 -11.01 -16.91
C ILE A 58 8.98 -10.60 -17.67
N LEU A 59 8.10 -11.56 -18.05
CA LEU A 59 6.87 -11.26 -18.75
C LEU A 59 5.85 -10.52 -17.85
N LEU A 60 5.72 -10.90 -16.60
CA LEU A 60 4.82 -10.25 -15.66
C LEU A 60 5.27 -8.80 -15.38
N PHE A 61 6.49 -8.62 -14.89
CA PHE A 61 7.01 -7.29 -14.54
C PHE A 61 7.32 -6.45 -15.76
N GLY A 62 7.82 -7.06 -16.84
CA GLY A 62 8.04 -6.39 -18.10
C GLY A 62 6.74 -5.95 -18.77
N GLY A 63 5.72 -6.80 -18.79
CA GLY A 63 4.38 -6.45 -19.26
C GLY A 63 3.79 -5.31 -18.44
N MET A 64 3.89 -5.38 -17.12
CA MET A 64 3.52 -4.27 -16.25
C MET A 64 4.27 -2.98 -16.60
N THR A 65 5.58 -3.04 -16.81
CA THR A 65 6.41 -1.88 -17.18
C THR A 65 5.98 -1.27 -18.51
N LEU A 66 5.63 -2.09 -19.51
CA LEU A 66 5.21 -1.61 -20.83
C LEU A 66 3.77 -1.08 -20.85
N ILE A 67 2.87 -1.71 -20.12
CA ILE A 67 1.47 -1.27 -19.98
C ILE A 67 1.38 0.01 -19.17
N LEU A 68 2.29 0.18 -18.20
CA LEU A 68 2.31 1.27 -17.24
C LEU A 68 3.06 2.53 -17.77
N HIS A 69 3.09 2.72 -19.09
CA HIS A 69 3.55 3.98 -19.71
C HIS A 69 2.67 5.17 -19.35
N ASP A 70 1.49 4.92 -18.79
CA ASP A 70 0.58 5.96 -18.40
C ASP A 70 0.97 6.54 -17.03
N PRO A 71 1.28 7.84 -16.91
CA PRO A 71 1.50 8.52 -15.64
C PRO A 71 0.37 8.27 -14.64
N LEU A 72 -0.85 8.06 -15.11
CA LEU A 72 -2.02 7.75 -14.30
C LEU A 72 -1.82 6.50 -13.43
N PHE A 73 -1.11 5.48 -13.92
CA PHE A 73 -0.85 4.29 -13.09
C PHE A 73 0.00 4.59 -11.87
N ILE A 74 1.03 5.42 -12.03
CA ILE A 74 1.85 5.86 -10.89
C ILE A 74 0.98 6.63 -9.89
N MET A 75 0.04 7.42 -10.41
CA MET A 75 -0.90 8.20 -9.61
C MET A 75 -1.95 7.35 -8.89
N TRP A 76 -2.21 6.12 -9.36
CA TRP A 76 -3.11 5.17 -8.70
C TRP A 76 -2.53 4.52 -7.44
N LYS A 77 -1.20 4.43 -7.32
CA LYS A 77 -0.54 3.75 -6.19
C LYS A 77 -1.00 4.26 -4.82
N PRO A 78 -1.09 5.57 -4.54
CA PRO A 78 -1.59 6.06 -3.25
C PRO A 78 -3.05 5.66 -2.99
N THR A 79 -3.89 5.64 -4.01
CA THR A 79 -5.29 5.21 -3.88
C THR A 79 -5.41 3.75 -3.48
N ILE A 80 -4.69 2.87 -4.19
CA ILE A 80 -4.71 1.43 -3.90
C ILE A 80 -4.25 1.18 -2.47
N LEU A 81 -3.17 1.86 -2.05
CA LEU A 81 -2.64 1.73 -0.69
C LEU A 81 -3.66 2.21 0.36
N ASN A 82 -4.26 3.38 0.15
CA ASN A 82 -5.30 3.89 1.05
C ASN A 82 -6.50 2.94 1.15
N TRP A 83 -6.99 2.41 0.04
CA TRP A 83 -8.11 1.47 0.05
C TRP A 83 -7.76 0.12 0.66
N LEU A 84 -6.52 -0.35 0.53
CA LEU A 84 -6.03 -1.54 1.26
C LEU A 84 -6.02 -1.28 2.78
N PHE A 85 -5.60 -0.09 3.22
CA PHE A 85 -5.71 0.28 4.64
C PHE A 85 -7.18 0.38 5.07
N ALA A 86 -8.05 0.99 4.27
CA ALA A 86 -9.49 1.02 4.58
C ALA A 86 -10.05 -0.39 4.77
N LEU A 87 -9.71 -1.33 3.89
CA LEU A 87 -10.12 -2.73 3.98
C LEU A 87 -9.54 -3.43 5.22
N ALA A 88 -8.28 -3.18 5.55
CA ALA A 88 -7.64 -3.76 6.73
C ALA A 88 -8.30 -3.26 8.03
N PHE A 89 -8.57 -1.95 8.14
CA PHE A 89 -9.26 -1.37 9.29
C PHE A 89 -10.71 -1.82 9.37
N ALA A 90 -11.45 -1.87 8.24
CA ALA A 90 -12.81 -2.39 8.20
C ALA A 90 -12.85 -3.88 8.57
N GLY A 91 -11.96 -4.70 7.99
CA GLY A 91 -11.85 -6.11 8.31
C GLY A 91 -11.56 -6.36 9.78
N SER A 92 -10.70 -5.54 10.40
CA SER A 92 -10.38 -5.64 11.82
C SER A 92 -11.57 -5.39 12.76
N ALA A 93 -12.57 -4.65 12.30
CA ALA A 93 -13.79 -4.41 13.08
C ALA A 93 -14.69 -5.66 13.18
N PHE A 94 -14.54 -6.61 12.24
CA PHE A 94 -15.31 -7.85 12.18
C PHE A 94 -14.48 -9.08 12.58
N MET A 95 -13.17 -9.05 12.37
CA MET A 95 -12.27 -10.18 12.58
C MET A 95 -11.45 -9.99 13.87
N GLY A 96 -12.02 -10.37 15.03
CA GLY A 96 -11.31 -10.37 16.30
C GLY A 96 -11.97 -9.58 17.43
N SER A 97 -11.40 -9.68 18.64
CA SER A 97 -11.95 -9.07 19.85
C SER A 97 -11.73 -7.55 19.92
N LYS A 98 -10.72 -7.03 19.23
CA LYS A 98 -10.31 -5.62 19.28
C LYS A 98 -10.03 -5.08 17.89
N PRO A 99 -10.55 -3.88 17.51
CA PRO A 99 -10.22 -3.20 16.25
C PRO A 99 -8.73 -2.87 16.14
N LEU A 100 -8.24 -2.67 14.92
CA LEU A 100 -6.82 -2.45 14.65
C LEU A 100 -6.28 -1.23 15.40
N VAL A 101 -7.02 -0.12 15.40
CA VAL A 101 -6.63 1.11 16.09
C VAL A 101 -6.47 0.91 17.59
N GLN A 102 -7.34 0.09 18.21
CA GLN A 102 -7.25 -0.24 19.62
C GLN A 102 -5.97 -1.02 19.93
N ARG A 103 -5.66 -2.04 19.14
CA ARG A 103 -4.42 -2.83 19.31
C ARG A 103 -3.15 -1.99 19.23
N MET A 104 -3.18 -0.93 18.42
CA MET A 104 -2.03 -0.03 18.25
C MET A 104 -1.88 0.97 19.40
N MET A 105 -2.99 1.41 20.04
CA MET A 105 -3.00 2.55 20.95
C MET A 105 -3.43 2.22 22.38
N GLU A 106 -3.96 1.02 22.68
CA GLU A 106 -4.45 0.65 24.01
C GLU A 106 -3.37 0.66 25.10
N HIS A 107 -2.08 0.61 24.71
CA HIS A 107 -0.96 0.70 25.64
C HIS A 107 -0.70 2.14 26.14
N VAL A 108 -1.23 3.13 25.43
CA VAL A 108 -0.98 4.56 25.69
C VAL A 108 -2.22 5.24 26.28
N LEU A 109 -3.42 4.75 25.93
CA LEU A 109 -4.68 5.39 26.27
C LEU A 109 -5.70 4.36 26.76
N ALA A 110 -6.27 4.60 27.94
CA ALA A 110 -7.38 3.83 28.50
C ALA A 110 -8.69 4.49 28.07
N VAL A 111 -9.35 3.94 27.05
CA VAL A 111 -10.60 4.48 26.51
C VAL A 111 -11.62 3.34 26.36
N PRO A 112 -12.92 3.57 26.59
CA PRO A 112 -13.96 2.56 26.46
C PRO A 112 -14.04 1.92 25.05
N ASN A 113 -14.34 0.63 24.99
CA ASN A 113 -14.40 -0.12 23.73
C ASN A 113 -15.31 0.49 22.63
N PRO A 114 -16.48 1.11 22.93
CA PRO A 114 -17.29 1.76 21.90
C PRO A 114 -16.58 2.90 21.19
N ILE A 115 -15.70 3.63 21.90
CA ILE A 115 -14.93 4.73 21.33
C ILE A 115 -13.89 4.22 20.34
N TRP A 116 -13.19 3.13 20.67
CA TRP A 116 -12.25 2.48 19.75
C TRP A 116 -12.91 2.06 18.44
N ARG A 117 -14.13 1.54 18.49
CA ARG A 117 -14.89 1.18 17.27
C ARG A 117 -15.20 2.42 16.43
N ARG A 118 -15.60 3.54 17.04
CA ARG A 118 -15.85 4.80 16.31
C ARG A 118 -14.59 5.33 15.65
N VAL A 119 -13.48 5.34 16.36
CA VAL A 119 -12.18 5.79 15.84
C VAL A 119 -11.72 4.88 14.70
N ASN A 120 -11.90 3.58 14.82
CA ASN A 120 -11.55 2.64 13.74
C ASN A 120 -12.36 2.91 12.47
N TRP A 121 -13.66 3.19 12.57
CA TRP A 121 -14.48 3.57 11.41
C TRP A 121 -14.13 4.95 10.86
N ALA A 122 -13.70 5.88 11.70
CA ALA A 122 -13.18 7.16 11.24
C ALA A 122 -11.91 6.99 10.39
N TRP A 123 -11.01 6.07 10.74
CA TRP A 123 -9.86 5.69 9.91
C TRP A 123 -10.28 5.07 8.58
N VAL A 124 -11.26 4.16 8.58
CA VAL A 124 -11.80 3.59 7.33
C VAL A 124 -12.28 4.70 6.40
N LEU A 125 -13.10 5.61 6.93
CA LEU A 125 -13.63 6.73 6.15
C LEU A 125 -12.51 7.66 5.66
N PHE A 126 -11.54 7.98 6.50
CA PHE A 126 -10.38 8.78 6.14
C PHE A 126 -9.60 8.18 4.97
N PHE A 127 -9.30 6.88 5.00
CA PHE A 127 -8.59 6.21 3.92
C PHE A 127 -9.41 6.15 2.63
N ILE A 128 -10.72 5.95 2.71
CA ILE A 128 -11.60 6.01 1.53
C ILE A 128 -11.55 7.40 0.92
N ILE A 129 -11.75 8.45 1.72
CA ILE A 129 -11.74 9.85 1.25
C ILE A 129 -10.39 10.21 0.65
N SER A 130 -9.29 9.83 1.30
CA SER A 130 -7.93 10.09 0.81
C SER A 130 -7.67 9.42 -0.54
N GLY A 131 -8.14 8.19 -0.73
CA GLY A 131 -8.05 7.48 -2.00
C GLY A 131 -8.89 8.15 -3.09
N VAL A 132 -10.12 8.54 -2.80
CA VAL A 132 -11.01 9.26 -3.73
C VAL A 132 -10.43 10.62 -4.10
N ALA A 133 -9.93 11.39 -3.12
CA ALA A 133 -9.29 12.67 -3.35
C ALA A 133 -8.05 12.54 -4.26
N ASN A 134 -7.23 11.49 -4.04
CA ASN A 134 -6.09 11.23 -4.89
C ASN A 134 -6.48 10.94 -6.35
N ILE A 135 -7.52 10.10 -6.57
CA ILE A 135 -8.04 9.82 -7.92
C ILE A 135 -8.59 11.11 -8.55
N TYR A 136 -9.37 11.88 -7.81
CA TYR A 136 -9.92 13.12 -8.32
C TYR A 136 -8.84 14.08 -8.81
N VAL A 137 -7.77 14.26 -8.03
CA VAL A 137 -6.64 15.09 -8.42
C VAL A 137 -5.86 14.49 -9.60
N ALA A 138 -5.67 13.17 -9.62
CA ALA A 138 -4.97 12.49 -10.71
C ALA A 138 -5.64 12.65 -12.07
N TYR A 139 -6.98 12.70 -12.11
CA TYR A 139 -7.73 12.80 -13.37
C TYR A 139 -8.08 14.23 -13.80
N ASN A 140 -8.14 15.18 -12.86
CA ASN A 140 -8.63 16.53 -13.15
C ASN A 140 -7.54 17.60 -13.12
N PHE A 141 -6.34 17.28 -12.70
CA PHE A 141 -5.24 18.25 -12.55
C PHE A 141 -3.96 17.77 -13.26
N SER A 142 -3.01 18.69 -13.43
CA SER A 142 -1.70 18.38 -14.01
C SER A 142 -0.89 17.43 -13.11
N GLN A 143 0.10 16.75 -13.70
CA GLN A 143 1.01 15.88 -12.96
C GLN A 143 1.73 16.61 -11.83
N ASP A 144 2.17 17.85 -12.07
CA ASP A 144 2.84 18.68 -11.04
C ASP A 144 1.89 19.02 -9.89
N ALA A 145 0.63 19.35 -10.19
CA ALA A 145 -0.39 19.58 -9.17
C ALA A 145 -0.67 18.31 -8.34
N TRP A 146 -0.70 17.15 -8.99
CA TRP A 146 -0.84 15.86 -8.30
C TRP A 146 0.36 15.56 -7.38
N VAL A 147 1.61 15.82 -7.82
CA VAL A 147 2.81 15.66 -6.98
C VAL A 147 2.71 16.54 -5.73
N ASN A 148 2.33 17.82 -5.90
CA ASN A 148 2.13 18.74 -4.78
C ASN A 148 1.01 18.26 -3.84
N PHE A 149 -0.11 17.79 -4.38
CA PHE A 149 -1.21 17.23 -3.59
C PHE A 149 -0.77 15.99 -2.81
N LYS A 150 -0.01 15.09 -3.43
CA LYS A 150 0.52 13.90 -2.75
C LYS A 150 1.43 14.27 -1.57
N LEU A 151 2.31 15.25 -1.74
CA LEU A 151 3.28 15.66 -0.72
C LEU A 151 2.62 16.51 0.39
N PHE A 152 1.83 17.49 0.01
CA PHE A 152 1.28 18.46 0.97
C PHE A 152 -0.19 18.21 1.29
N GLY A 153 -0.99 17.84 0.30
CA GLY A 153 -2.43 17.61 0.47
C GLY A 153 -2.72 16.37 1.33
N LEU A 154 -2.25 15.19 0.92
CA LEU A 154 -2.47 13.96 1.68
C LEU A 154 -1.78 14.00 3.04
N MET A 155 -0.57 14.57 3.13
CA MET A 155 0.12 14.74 4.40
C MET A 155 -0.64 15.71 5.32
N GLY A 156 -1.08 16.86 4.82
CA GLY A 156 -1.87 17.83 5.56
C GLY A 156 -3.20 17.24 6.05
N MET A 157 -3.91 16.51 5.19
CA MET A 157 -5.14 15.78 5.58
C MET A 157 -4.88 14.79 6.72
N THR A 158 -3.76 14.06 6.66
CA THR A 158 -3.37 13.11 7.72
C THR A 158 -3.09 13.83 9.02
N PHE A 159 -2.33 14.92 9.00
CA PHE A 159 -2.05 15.72 10.21
C PHE A 159 -3.31 16.28 10.84
N VAL A 160 -4.20 16.88 10.04
CA VAL A 160 -5.49 17.41 10.54
C VAL A 160 -6.32 16.29 11.16
N PHE A 161 -6.41 15.14 10.47
CA PHE A 161 -7.15 13.99 11.00
C PHE A 161 -6.56 13.47 12.31
N MET A 162 -5.23 13.35 12.41
CA MET A 162 -4.56 12.90 13.63
C MET A 162 -4.78 13.87 14.81
N ILE A 163 -4.75 15.18 14.56
CA ILE A 163 -5.03 16.19 15.59
C ILE A 163 -6.48 16.07 16.08
N LEU A 164 -7.44 16.00 15.16
CA LEU A 164 -8.86 15.85 15.50
C LEU A 164 -9.13 14.57 16.28
N GLN A 165 -8.51 13.48 15.87
CA GLN A 165 -8.59 12.19 16.57
C GLN A 165 -7.96 12.28 17.96
N GLY A 166 -6.79 12.93 18.11
CA GLY A 166 -6.12 13.11 19.38
C GLY A 166 -7.00 13.88 20.38
N ILE A 167 -7.56 15.01 19.93
CA ILE A 167 -8.51 15.80 20.75
C ILE A 167 -9.74 14.98 21.12
N TYR A 168 -10.27 14.20 20.18
CA TYR A 168 -11.43 13.34 20.43
C TYR A 168 -11.13 12.29 21.51
N LEU A 169 -9.99 11.59 21.39
CA LEU A 169 -9.58 10.55 22.34
C LEU A 169 -9.24 11.12 23.72
N ALA A 170 -8.58 12.28 23.79
CA ALA A 170 -8.21 12.92 25.06
C ALA A 170 -9.45 13.23 25.92
N ARG A 171 -10.52 13.75 25.34
CA ARG A 171 -11.78 14.01 26.04
C ARG A 171 -12.39 12.77 26.70
N TYR A 172 -12.22 11.59 26.11
CA TYR A 172 -12.75 10.35 26.65
C TYR A 172 -11.81 9.66 27.62
N ALA A 173 -10.51 9.92 27.54
CA ALA A 173 -9.53 9.43 28.51
C ALA A 173 -9.69 10.17 29.86
N GLU A 174 -9.82 11.50 29.85
CA GLU A 174 -10.06 12.30 31.05
C GLU A 174 -11.35 11.88 31.79
N ASN A 175 -12.47 11.71 31.07
CA ASN A 175 -13.72 11.26 31.68
C ASN A 175 -13.62 9.86 32.30
N THR A 176 -12.74 9.01 31.82
CA THR A 176 -12.56 7.66 32.36
C THR A 176 -11.76 7.71 33.67
N GLU A 177 -10.77 8.59 33.77
CA GLU A 177 -9.97 8.79 34.99
C GLU A 177 -10.80 9.41 36.12
N GLU A 178 -11.64 10.40 35.82
CA GLU A 178 -12.55 11.01 36.80
C GLU A 178 -13.54 9.99 37.37
N VAL A 179 -14.16 9.16 36.54
CA VAL A 179 -15.10 8.11 36.98
C VAL A 179 -14.41 7.06 37.84
N VAL A 180 -13.20 6.68 37.52
CA VAL A 180 -12.42 5.72 38.31
C VAL A 180 -12.02 6.32 39.67
N ALA A 181 -11.62 7.59 39.71
CA ALA A 181 -11.25 8.29 40.93
C ALA A 181 -12.46 8.49 41.87
N ASP A 182 -13.63 8.84 41.34
CA ASP A 182 -14.86 9.02 42.09
C ASP A 182 -15.34 7.71 42.70
N ASN A 183 -15.33 6.63 41.97
CA ASN A 183 -15.68 5.28 42.46
C ASN A 183 -14.70 4.76 43.53
N ALA A 184 -13.41 5.14 43.48
CA ALA A 184 -12.44 4.77 44.49
C ALA A 184 -12.68 5.50 45.80
N ASN A 185 -13.01 6.80 45.74
CA ASN A 185 -13.34 7.61 46.91
C ASN A 185 -14.63 7.17 47.62
N ASP A 186 -15.64 6.73 46.85
CA ASP A 186 -16.93 6.24 47.40
C ASP A 186 -16.76 4.89 48.12
N THR A 187 -15.84 4.06 47.65
CA THR A 187 -15.53 2.77 48.27
C THR A 187 -14.78 2.91 49.58
N ASP A 188 -13.97 3.96 49.75
CA ASP A 188 -13.24 4.25 51.00
C ASP A 188 -14.13 4.91 52.08
N GLN A 189 -15.23 5.57 51.69
CA GLN A 189 -16.20 6.17 52.64
C GLN A 189 -17.16 5.13 53.27
N ILE A 190 -17.27 3.94 52.69
CA ILE A 190 -18.15 2.85 53.14
C ILE A 190 -17.41 1.86 54.09
N ARG A 191 -16.11 2.03 54.29
CA ARG A 191 -15.27 1.23 55.19
C ARG A 191 -15.02 1.93 56.52
#